data_ee1e99e29f621ab7d660e13e78de3b7e
#
_entry.id   ee1e99e29f621ab7d660e13e78de3b7e
#
_cell.length_a   1.000
_cell.length_b   1.000
_cell.length_c   1.000
_cell.angle_alpha   90.00
_cell.angle_beta   90.00
_cell.angle_gamma   90.00
#
_symmetry.space_group_name_H-M   'P 1'
#
loop_
_entity.id
_entity.type
_entity.pdbx_description
1 polymer ?
#
loop_
_entity_poly.entity_id
_entity_poly.type
_entity_poly.pdbx_seq_one_letter_code
_entity_poly.pdbx_strand_id
1 'polypeptide(L)'
;SFSDDDEDDSLPAASGSPEPIVIAEKPGEVRTMTVGMASLELDAADSPFLLFKNAANGGINIVYRRPDGNIGWVDPSRAERKETA
;
A
#
# COMPACT_ATOMS: atom_id res chain seq x y z
N SER A 1 6.69 -14.47 -22.54
CA SER A 1 6.47 -14.32 -22.66
C SER A 1 6.66 -14.19 -22.70
N PHE A 2 6.48 -14.25 -22.59
CA PHE A 2 6.19 -14.07 -22.75
C PHE A 2 6.06 -13.86 -23.35
N SER A 3 5.75 -13.90 -23.45
CA SER A 3 5.24 -13.62 -23.98
C SER A 3 5.06 -13.27 -24.40
N ASP A 4 4.72 -13.38 -24.55
CA ASP A 4 4.19 -12.97 -24.85
C ASP A 4 3.84 -12.60 -24.86
N ASP A 5 3.70 -12.73 -24.83
CA ASP A 5 3.10 -12.27 -24.70
C ASP A 5 2.84 -11.79 -24.32
N ASP A 6 2.79 -11.74 -24.10
CA ASP A 6 2.38 -11.17 -23.63
C ASP A 6 2.25 -10.52 -23.37
N GLU A 7 2.12 -10.31 -23.41
CA GLU A 7 1.94 -9.70 -22.99
C GLU A 7 1.53 -9.09 -22.93
N ASP A 8 1.18 -9.04 -23.30
CA ASP A 8 0.56 -8.34 -23.14
C ASP A 8 -0.13 -7.92 -22.55
N ASP A 9 -0.38 -7.91 -22.32
CA ASP A 9 -0.82 -7.33 -21.28
C ASP A 9 -0.49 -5.97 -21.20
N SER A 10 -0.06 -5.46 -22.07
CA SER A 10 0.30 -4.19 -22.02
C SER A 10 -0.82 -3.33 -21.90
N LEU A 11 -0.68 -2.29 -21.24
CA LEU A 11 -1.65 -1.39 -21.07
C LEU A 11 -1.92 -0.69 -22.26
N PRO A 12 -3.07 -0.52 -22.53
CA PRO A 12 -3.47 0.18 -23.66
C PRO A 12 -3.21 1.58 -23.49
N ALA A 13 -2.71 2.13 -24.36
CA ALA A 13 -2.56 3.46 -24.32
C ALA A 13 -3.80 4.02 -24.61
N ALA A 14 -4.63 3.91 -23.90
CA ALA A 14 -5.83 4.25 -24.26
C ALA A 14 -6.09 5.60 -24.43
N SER A 15 -6.47 5.99 -25.35
CA SER A 15 -7.14 7.17 -25.53
C SER A 15 -6.62 8.35 -24.92
N GLY A 16 -5.43 8.49 -24.87
CA GLY A 16 -4.96 9.72 -24.45
C GLY A 16 -4.90 9.95 -23.00
N SER A 17 -5.39 9.09 -22.23
CA SER A 17 -5.22 9.22 -20.83
C SER A 17 -4.01 8.52 -20.43
N PRO A 18 -3.06 9.18 -19.85
CA PRO A 18 -1.86 8.49 -19.43
C PRO A 18 -2.19 7.55 -18.31
N GLU A 19 -1.62 6.39 -18.36
CA GLU A 19 -1.81 5.44 -17.33
C GLU A 19 -0.65 5.42 -16.43
N PRO A 20 -0.85 5.22 -15.15
CA PRO A 20 0.27 5.10 -14.23
C PRO A 20 1.12 3.92 -14.60
N ILE A 21 2.40 4.09 -14.50
CA ILE A 21 3.30 2.98 -14.74
C ILE A 21 4.22 2.87 -13.57
N VAL A 22 4.68 1.66 -13.34
CA VAL A 22 5.65 1.43 -12.29
C VAL A 22 7.01 1.70 -12.89
N ILE A 23 7.66 2.74 -12.42
CA ILE A 23 8.93 3.11 -13.00
C ILE A 23 10.12 2.68 -12.20
N ALA A 24 9.91 2.34 -10.93
CA ALA A 24 11.05 1.95 -10.11
C ALA A 24 10.55 1.28 -8.87
N GLU A 25 11.37 0.41 -8.34
CA GLU A 25 11.11 -0.09 -7.03
C GLU A 25 12.42 -0.18 -6.34
N LYS A 26 12.40 0.10 -5.09
CA LYS A 26 13.61 0.05 -4.32
C LYS A 26 13.31 -0.66 -3.04
N PRO A 27 14.29 -1.27 -2.46
CA PRO A 27 14.08 -1.97 -1.20
C PRO A 27 13.68 -0.98 -0.14
N GLY A 28 12.78 -1.39 0.68
CA GLY A 28 12.35 -0.57 1.78
C GLY A 28 12.53 -1.32 3.04
N GLU A 29 12.62 -0.57 4.12
CA GLU A 29 12.79 -1.17 5.41
C GLU A 29 11.45 -1.15 6.09
N VAL A 30 11.02 -2.29 6.60
CA VAL A 30 9.77 -2.37 7.31
C VAL A 30 10.10 -2.51 8.77
N ARG A 31 9.90 -1.45 9.53
CA ARG A 31 10.26 -1.46 10.93
C ARG A 31 9.10 -1.88 11.78
N THR A 32 9.41 -2.48 12.93
CA THR A 32 8.39 -2.91 13.86
C THR A 32 8.03 -1.76 14.77
N MET A 33 6.75 -1.46 14.89
CA MET A 33 6.31 -0.40 15.77
C MET A 33 4.83 -0.58 16.04
N THR A 34 4.31 0.16 17.00
CA THR A 34 2.89 0.13 17.28
C THR A 34 2.16 0.98 16.27
N VAL A 35 0.86 0.78 16.18
CA VAL A 35 0.04 1.59 15.27
C VAL A 35 0.12 3.06 15.68
N GLY A 36 0.14 3.32 17.00
CA GLY A 36 0.24 4.70 17.45
C GLY A 36 1.53 5.35 17.01
N MET A 37 2.64 4.62 17.14
CA MET A 37 3.91 5.17 16.71
C MET A 37 3.95 5.35 15.20
N ALA A 38 3.38 4.39 14.47
CA ALA A 38 3.36 4.51 13.02
C ALA A 38 2.54 5.73 12.60
N SER A 39 1.47 6.00 13.32
CA SER A 39 0.65 7.15 13.00
C SER A 39 1.41 8.45 13.25
N LEU A 40 2.16 8.49 14.33
CA LEU A 40 2.97 9.67 14.61
C LEU A 40 4.05 9.86 13.56
N GLU A 41 4.68 8.78 13.15
CA GLU A 41 5.70 8.89 12.13
C GLU A 41 5.11 9.34 10.81
N LEU A 42 3.96 8.81 10.47
CA LEU A 42 3.31 9.24 9.24
C LEU A 42 2.95 10.71 9.31
N ASP A 43 2.44 11.13 10.47
CA ASP A 43 2.05 12.52 10.62
C ASP A 43 3.24 13.45 10.47
N ALA A 44 4.39 13.02 10.90
CA ALA A 44 5.59 13.83 10.80
C ALA A 44 6.25 13.75 9.43
N ALA A 45 5.93 12.75 8.66
CA ALA A 45 6.56 12.59 7.36
C ALA A 45 5.70 13.22 6.30
N ASP A 46 6.31 13.46 5.17
CA ASP A 46 5.57 14.02 4.08
C ASP A 46 5.24 12.91 3.11
N SER A 47 4.60 11.90 3.60
CA SER A 47 4.27 10.72 2.80
C SER A 47 2.81 10.44 2.91
N PRO A 48 2.23 9.81 1.91
CA PRO A 48 0.80 9.49 1.95
C PRO A 48 0.50 8.25 2.77
N PHE A 49 1.48 7.40 3.03
CA PHE A 49 1.25 6.20 3.82
C PHE A 49 2.55 5.70 4.41
N LEU A 50 2.43 4.79 5.34
CA LEU A 50 3.58 4.16 5.96
C LEU A 50 3.28 2.68 6.15
N LEU A 51 4.17 1.83 5.66
CA LEU A 51 4.06 0.40 5.83
C LEU A 51 4.93 -0.01 7.00
N PHE A 52 4.42 -0.81 7.91
CA PHE A 52 5.16 -1.15 9.11
C PHE A 52 4.77 -2.55 9.58
N LYS A 53 5.57 -3.09 10.47
CA LYS A 53 5.25 -4.36 11.10
C LYS A 53 4.66 -4.04 12.44
N ASN A 54 3.44 -4.50 12.66
CA ASN A 54 2.71 -4.15 13.87
C ASN A 54 3.26 -4.93 15.04
N ALA A 55 3.73 -4.22 16.05
CA ALA A 55 4.35 -4.87 17.20
C ALA A 55 3.35 -5.73 17.96
N ALA A 56 2.09 -5.49 17.83
CA ALA A 56 1.10 -6.24 18.57
C ALA A 56 0.90 -7.63 18.02
N ASN A 57 1.08 -7.82 16.71
CA ASN A 57 0.80 -9.13 16.15
C ASN A 57 1.82 -9.60 15.12
N GLY A 58 2.82 -8.79 14.84
CA GLY A 58 3.86 -9.20 13.91
C GLY A 58 3.47 -9.13 12.45
N GLY A 59 2.31 -8.64 12.14
CA GLY A 59 1.85 -8.59 10.77
C GLY A 59 2.17 -7.27 10.12
N ILE A 60 2.16 -7.27 8.80
CA ILE A 60 2.42 -6.06 8.03
C ILE A 60 1.15 -5.24 7.99
N ASN A 61 1.26 -4.01 8.36
CA ASN A 61 0.12 -3.10 8.41
C ASN A 61 0.46 -1.82 7.68
N ILE A 62 -0.56 -1.03 7.37
CA ILE A 62 -0.39 0.24 6.69
C ILE A 62 -1.20 1.29 7.41
N VAL A 63 -0.59 2.45 7.61
CA VAL A 63 -1.36 3.62 7.99
C VAL A 63 -1.28 4.61 6.84
N TYR A 64 -2.32 5.38 6.62
CA TYR A 64 -2.37 6.27 5.47
C TYR A 64 -3.16 7.52 5.79
N ARG A 65 -2.93 8.57 5.01
CA ARG A 65 -3.63 9.81 5.23
C ARG A 65 -4.94 9.78 4.52
N ARG A 66 -5.98 10.03 5.24
CA ARG A 66 -7.30 10.07 4.66
C ARG A 66 -7.56 11.47 4.12
N PRO A 67 -8.44 11.59 3.15
CA PRO A 67 -8.75 12.92 2.63
C PRO A 67 -9.30 13.86 3.68
N ASP A 68 -9.90 13.31 4.74
CA ASP A 68 -10.48 14.16 5.78
C ASP A 68 -9.45 14.60 6.79
N GLY A 69 -8.19 14.29 6.58
CA GLY A 69 -7.15 14.73 7.49
C GLY A 69 -6.84 13.74 8.60
N ASN A 70 -7.61 12.69 8.69
CA ASN A 70 -7.37 11.68 9.69
C ASN A 70 -6.48 10.60 9.13
N ILE A 71 -6.07 9.69 9.99
CA ILE A 71 -5.20 8.60 9.58
C ILE A 71 -6.00 7.32 9.58
N GLY A 72 -5.89 6.57 8.49
CA GLY A 72 -6.53 5.29 8.38
C GLY A 72 -5.55 4.18 8.66
N TRP A 73 -6.06 3.04 9.03
CA TRP A 73 -5.23 1.90 9.41
C TRP A 73 -5.78 0.66 8.72
N VAL A 74 -4.92 -0.06 8.03
CA VAL A 74 -5.27 -1.31 7.38
C VAL A 74 -4.45 -2.42 7.98
N ASP A 75 -5.11 -3.44 8.49
CA ASP A 75 -4.46 -4.61 9.05
C ASP A 75 -4.94 -5.81 8.25
N PRO A 76 -4.17 -6.29 7.31
CA PRO A 76 -4.64 -7.40 6.46
C PRO A 76 -4.99 -8.66 7.21
N SER A 77 -4.40 -8.87 8.37
CA SER A 77 -4.72 -10.08 9.11
C SER A 77 -6.10 -10.00 9.71
N ARG A 78 -6.74 -8.85 9.67
CA ARG A 78 -8.08 -8.69 10.17
C ARG A 78 -9.02 -8.33 9.06
N ALA A 79 -8.71 -8.72 7.87
CA ALA A 79 -9.55 -8.42 6.74
C ALA A 79 -10.90 -9.07 6.93
N GLU A 80 -11.90 -8.34 6.54
CA GLU A 80 -13.23 -8.86 6.64
C GLU A 80 -13.45 -9.92 5.60
N ARG A 81 -14.04 -11.04 5.98
CA ARG A 81 -14.30 -12.06 5.02
C ARG A 81 -15.62 -11.78 4.38
N LYS A 82 -15.58 -11.61 3.11
CA LYS A 82 -16.81 -11.43 2.42
C LYS A 82 -17.24 -12.76 1.94
N GLU A 83 -18.35 -13.19 2.44
CA GLU A 83 -18.85 -14.44 2.03
C GLU A 83 -19.51 -14.25 0.75
N THR A 84 -19.08 -14.92 -0.19
CA THR A 84 -19.73 -14.78 -1.40
C THR A 84 -20.61 -15.89 -1.60
N ALA A 85 -21.05 -16.42 -0.82
CA ALA A 85 -21.91 -17.52 -0.93
C ALA A 85 -22.48 -17.82 -2.19
#